data_369df9c189e5cde1b6435e215102dc9c
#
_entry.id   369df9c189e5cde1b6435e215102dc9c
#
_cell.length_a   1.000
_cell.length_b   1.000
_cell.length_c   1.000
_cell.angle_alpha   90.00
_cell.angle_beta   90.00
_cell.angle_gamma   90.00
#
_symmetry.space_group_name_H-M   'P 1'
#
loop_
_entity.id
_entity.type
_entity.pdbx_description
1 polymer ?
#
loop_
_entity_poly.entity_id
_entity_poly.type
_entity_poly.pdbx_seq_one_letter_code
_entity_poly.pdbx_strand_id
1 'polypeptide(L)'
;VINAPFEGRETLFELVSRLVSMKIREREYVKKQKIAGLIDKYSVERWKKAKDFEPSGITDENKGSIAFIWEYKDTKVLFMGAEPDIVKTAIVNKYGKVDNMKAIKVSHHGSKHSTSKELMEVIDSFDYFITGGSVGDKPSMETLVKIVDRGDNKVRTIHYNYDRNILMKDMAYESVELRQKYNFQIDTNNELEFEY
;
A
#
# COMPACT_ATOMS: atom_id res chain seq x y z
N VAL A 1 23.23 2.21 -8.10
CA VAL A 1 23.24 3.63 -7.69
C VAL A 1 23.81 4.43 -8.83
N ILE A 2 22.98 5.15 -9.58
CA ILE A 2 23.47 6.15 -10.56
C ILE A 2 22.91 7.49 -10.06
N ASN A 3 23.70 8.18 -9.25
CA ASN A 3 23.54 9.60 -8.99
C ASN A 3 24.36 10.34 -10.02
N ALA A 4 23.70 10.90 -11.05
CA ALA A 4 24.27 11.93 -11.88
C ALA A 4 23.45 13.21 -11.66
N PRO A 5 24.03 14.29 -11.15
CA PRO A 5 23.35 15.57 -11.07
C PRO A 5 23.24 16.14 -12.47
N PHE A 6 22.04 16.20 -12.99
CA PHE A 6 21.71 16.98 -14.17
C PHE A 6 21.17 18.34 -13.73
N GLU A 7 22.04 19.32 -13.60
CA GLU A 7 21.62 20.72 -13.43
C GLU A 7 20.79 21.16 -14.64
N GLY A 8 19.54 21.56 -14.38
CA GLY A 8 18.65 22.20 -15.34
C GLY A 8 17.84 21.28 -16.25
N ARG A 9 17.78 19.96 -15.99
CA ARG A 9 16.90 19.04 -16.70
C ARG A 9 15.97 18.34 -15.72
N GLU A 10 14.68 18.31 -16.10
CA GLU A 10 13.67 17.51 -15.41
C GLU A 10 14.21 16.08 -15.19
N THR A 11 14.19 15.60 -13.97
CA THR A 11 14.62 14.24 -13.67
C THR A 11 13.71 13.23 -14.38
N LEU A 12 14.20 12.04 -14.65
CA LEU A 12 13.37 10.96 -15.22
C LEU A 12 12.12 10.73 -14.37
N PHE A 13 12.24 10.89 -13.06
CA PHE A 13 11.12 10.76 -12.11
C PHE A 13 10.09 11.88 -12.31
N GLU A 14 10.52 13.13 -12.44
CA GLU A 14 9.65 14.28 -12.69
C GLU A 14 8.96 14.16 -14.07
N LEU A 15 9.70 13.76 -15.10
CA LEU A 15 9.16 13.50 -16.43
C LEU A 15 8.09 12.40 -16.41
N VAL A 16 8.38 11.27 -15.78
CA VAL A 16 7.44 10.16 -15.64
C VAL A 16 6.22 10.59 -14.82
N SER A 17 6.44 11.30 -13.72
CA SER A 17 5.35 11.83 -12.88
C SER A 17 4.47 12.82 -13.65
N ARG A 18 5.05 13.69 -14.47
CA ARG A 18 4.34 14.63 -15.32
C ARG A 18 3.54 13.94 -16.44
N LEU A 19 4.13 12.97 -17.12
CA LEU A 19 3.46 12.20 -18.18
C LEU A 19 2.32 11.36 -17.64
N VAL A 20 2.52 10.76 -16.47
CA VAL A 20 1.48 10.03 -15.74
C VAL A 20 0.36 10.99 -15.33
N SER A 21 0.68 12.16 -14.79
CA SER A 21 -0.28 13.20 -14.40
C SER A 21 -1.10 13.73 -15.58
N MET A 22 -0.49 13.92 -16.75
CA MET A 22 -1.20 14.38 -17.96
C MET A 22 -2.20 13.33 -18.47
N LYS A 23 -1.83 12.06 -18.55
CA LYS A 23 -2.75 10.97 -18.93
C LYS A 23 -3.89 10.76 -17.93
N ILE A 24 -3.66 11.13 -16.69
CA ILE A 24 -4.63 10.98 -15.62
C ILE A 24 -5.70 12.07 -15.67
N ARG A 25 -5.32 13.34 -15.92
CA ARG A 25 -6.28 14.44 -16.05
C ARG A 25 -7.36 14.19 -17.11
N GLU A 26 -6.99 13.56 -18.20
CA GLU A 26 -7.94 13.20 -19.26
C GLU A 26 -8.94 12.12 -18.82
N ARG A 27 -8.50 11.19 -17.97
CA ARG A 27 -9.35 10.14 -17.39
C ARG A 27 -10.21 10.64 -16.22
N GLU A 28 -9.81 11.69 -15.53
CA GLU A 28 -10.53 12.28 -14.38
C GLU A 28 -11.88 12.85 -14.76
N TYR A 29 -11.98 13.54 -15.90
CA TYR A 29 -13.23 14.17 -16.33
C TYR A 29 -14.34 13.14 -16.57
N VAL A 30 -13.99 11.98 -17.13
CA VAL A 30 -14.97 10.91 -17.40
C VAL A 30 -15.36 10.16 -16.11
N LYS A 31 -14.51 10.18 -15.07
CA LYS A 31 -14.75 9.44 -13.83
C LYS A 31 -15.55 10.19 -12.78
N LYS A 32 -15.47 11.53 -12.73
CA LYS A 32 -16.24 12.34 -11.76
C LYS A 32 -17.74 12.07 -11.81
N GLN A 33 -18.28 11.76 -12.98
CA GLN A 33 -19.70 11.42 -13.12
C GLN A 33 -20.06 10.00 -12.65
N LYS A 34 -19.07 9.09 -12.57
CA LYS A 34 -19.29 7.72 -12.06
C LYS A 34 -19.12 7.58 -10.55
N ILE A 35 -18.39 8.50 -9.91
CA ILE A 35 -18.04 8.45 -8.48
C ILE A 35 -19.28 8.62 -7.59
N ALA A 36 -20.20 9.54 -7.94
CA ALA A 36 -21.40 9.78 -7.14
C ALA A 36 -22.29 8.54 -6.98
N GLY A 37 -22.26 7.60 -7.95
CA GLY A 37 -23.05 6.36 -7.89
C GLY A 37 -22.30 5.16 -7.27
N LEU A 38 -21.02 5.32 -6.92
CA LEU A 38 -20.15 4.22 -6.44
C LEU A 38 -19.96 4.23 -4.94
N ILE A 39 -20.16 5.39 -4.28
CA ILE A 39 -20.02 5.51 -2.81
C ILE A 39 -20.96 4.54 -2.08
N ASP A 40 -22.17 4.34 -2.60
CA ASP A 40 -23.15 3.38 -2.06
C ASP A 40 -22.74 1.90 -2.22
N LYS A 41 -21.73 1.61 -3.03
CA LYS A 41 -21.30 0.23 -3.30
C LYS A 41 -20.29 -0.31 -2.30
N TYR A 42 -19.63 0.54 -1.50
CA TYR A 42 -18.67 0.12 -0.49
C TYR A 42 -19.35 -0.02 0.87
N SER A 43 -20.25 -0.99 0.93
CA SER A 43 -20.91 -1.35 2.19
C SER A 43 -19.95 -2.07 3.14
N VAL A 44 -20.34 -2.11 4.41
CA VAL A 44 -19.66 -2.93 5.45
C VAL A 44 -19.51 -4.40 5.01
N GLU A 45 -20.44 -4.92 4.23
CA GLU A 45 -20.39 -6.27 3.68
C GLU A 45 -19.24 -6.45 2.67
N ARG A 46 -19.01 -5.49 1.78
CA ARG A 46 -17.87 -5.52 0.86
C ARG A 46 -16.54 -5.43 1.59
N TRP A 47 -16.47 -4.62 2.63
CA TRP A 47 -15.29 -4.52 3.49
C TRP A 47 -14.98 -5.87 4.13
N LYS A 48 -16.00 -6.52 4.72
CA LYS A 48 -15.84 -7.85 5.31
C LYS A 48 -15.39 -8.88 4.27
N LYS A 49 -16.01 -8.91 3.09
CA LYS A 49 -15.63 -9.80 2.00
C LYS A 49 -14.19 -9.55 1.53
N ALA A 50 -13.76 -8.30 1.48
CA ALA A 50 -12.39 -7.94 1.13
C ALA A 50 -11.37 -8.42 2.19
N LYS A 51 -11.74 -8.39 3.47
CA LYS A 51 -10.94 -8.90 4.58
C LYS A 51 -10.69 -10.40 4.46
N ASP A 52 -11.71 -11.15 4.06
CA ASP A 52 -11.69 -12.61 3.95
C ASP A 52 -11.13 -13.12 2.60
N PHE A 53 -10.68 -12.21 1.73
CA PHE A 53 -10.10 -12.59 0.43
C PHE A 53 -8.75 -13.29 0.63
N GLU A 54 -8.63 -14.51 0.07
CA GLU A 54 -7.38 -15.27 0.09
C GLU A 54 -6.53 -14.97 -1.15
N PRO A 55 -5.22 -14.65 -0.98
CA PRO A 55 -4.31 -14.44 -2.09
C PRO A 55 -4.16 -15.68 -2.97
N SER A 56 -4.20 -15.48 -4.28
CA SER A 56 -3.97 -16.56 -5.25
C SER A 56 -3.49 -15.97 -6.58
N GLY A 57 -2.88 -16.78 -7.42
CA GLY A 57 -2.53 -16.38 -8.79
C GLY A 57 -1.35 -15.41 -8.89
N ILE A 58 -0.38 -15.50 -7.96
CA ILE A 58 0.88 -14.77 -8.08
C ILE A 58 1.70 -15.41 -9.21
N THR A 59 2.17 -14.61 -10.17
CA THR A 59 3.01 -15.11 -11.27
C THR A 59 4.38 -15.51 -10.75
N ASP A 60 5.06 -16.41 -11.48
CA ASP A 60 6.36 -16.92 -11.05
C ASP A 60 7.43 -15.83 -11.00
N GLU A 61 7.35 -14.83 -11.88
CA GLU A 61 8.23 -13.65 -11.84
C GLU A 61 8.03 -12.86 -10.54
N ASN A 62 6.80 -12.72 -10.08
CA ASN A 62 6.51 -12.00 -8.83
C ASN A 62 6.89 -12.82 -7.59
N LYS A 63 6.75 -14.16 -7.63
CA LYS A 63 7.19 -15.04 -6.54
C LYS A 63 8.69 -14.91 -6.26
N GLY A 64 9.49 -14.65 -7.29
CA GLY A 64 10.92 -14.42 -7.19
C GLY A 64 11.33 -13.08 -6.59
N SER A 65 10.38 -12.21 -6.20
CA SER A 65 10.72 -10.91 -5.63
C SER A 65 11.26 -11.03 -4.21
N ILE A 66 12.33 -10.25 -3.95
CA ILE A 66 13.06 -10.30 -2.69
C ILE A 66 12.24 -9.62 -1.58
N ALA A 67 12.15 -10.29 -0.43
CA ALA A 67 11.72 -9.71 0.83
C ALA A 67 12.90 -9.65 1.79
N PHE A 68 13.01 -8.56 2.55
CA PHE A 68 14.04 -8.44 3.58
C PHE A 68 13.61 -7.51 4.70
N ILE A 69 14.18 -7.71 5.89
CA ILE A 69 14.09 -6.76 6.99
C ILE A 69 15.43 -6.04 7.08
N TRP A 70 15.38 -4.72 6.97
CA TRP A 70 16.49 -3.86 7.33
C TRP A 70 16.45 -3.62 8.82
N GLU A 71 17.59 -3.89 9.50
CA GLU A 71 17.73 -3.72 10.94
C GLU A 71 18.91 -2.79 11.24
N TYR A 72 18.64 -1.77 12.03
CA TYR A 72 19.68 -0.89 12.57
C TYR A 72 19.32 -0.50 14.00
N LYS A 73 20.18 -0.84 14.96
CA LYS A 73 19.89 -0.73 16.39
C LYS A 73 18.55 -1.41 16.70
N ASP A 74 17.60 -0.69 17.30
CA ASP A 74 16.27 -1.20 17.65
C ASP A 74 15.22 -0.95 16.54
N THR A 75 15.63 -0.42 15.40
CA THR A 75 14.75 -0.10 14.27
C THR A 75 14.69 -1.23 13.27
N LYS A 76 13.48 -1.67 12.93
CA LYS A 76 13.22 -2.67 11.90
C LYS A 76 12.29 -2.11 10.84
N VAL A 77 12.68 -2.23 9.57
CA VAL A 77 11.85 -1.89 8.42
C VAL A 77 11.70 -3.10 7.51
N LEU A 78 10.48 -3.51 7.25
CA LEU A 78 10.20 -4.64 6.36
C LEU A 78 9.94 -4.15 4.93
N PHE A 79 10.68 -4.70 3.99
CA PHE A 79 10.40 -4.63 2.56
C PHE A 79 9.78 -5.95 2.11
N MET A 80 8.47 -5.95 1.87
CA MET A 80 7.75 -7.18 1.51
C MET A 80 8.00 -7.57 0.06
N GLY A 81 8.30 -8.86 -0.16
CA GLY A 81 8.22 -9.51 -1.46
C GLY A 81 6.79 -9.88 -1.84
N ALA A 82 6.58 -10.40 -3.04
CA ALA A 82 5.24 -10.66 -3.55
C ALA A 82 4.59 -11.93 -2.99
N GLU A 83 5.37 -12.91 -2.53
CA GLU A 83 4.86 -14.19 -2.01
C GLU A 83 4.64 -14.12 -0.49
N PRO A 84 3.40 -13.95 -0.01
CA PRO A 84 3.13 -13.69 1.40
C PRO A 84 3.46 -14.88 2.31
N ASP A 85 3.28 -16.11 1.86
CA ASP A 85 3.53 -17.31 2.67
C ASP A 85 5.03 -17.55 2.92
N ILE A 86 5.85 -17.26 1.92
CA ILE A 86 7.31 -17.32 2.07
C ILE A 86 7.77 -16.25 3.07
N VAL A 87 7.27 -15.04 2.95
CA VAL A 87 7.61 -13.93 3.86
C VAL A 87 7.17 -14.27 5.29
N LYS A 88 5.93 -14.73 5.46
CA LYS A 88 5.40 -15.17 6.77
C LYS A 88 6.28 -16.25 7.38
N THR A 89 6.59 -17.30 6.63
CA THR A 89 7.39 -18.43 7.11
C THR A 89 8.78 -17.98 7.55
N ALA A 90 9.44 -17.13 6.77
CA ALA A 90 10.76 -16.59 7.12
C ALA A 90 10.72 -15.74 8.40
N ILE A 91 9.69 -14.90 8.57
CA ILE A 91 9.52 -14.08 9.79
C ILE A 91 9.24 -14.94 11.00
N VAL A 92 8.31 -15.90 10.90
CA VAL A 92 7.97 -16.79 12.02
C VAL A 92 9.18 -17.60 12.47
N ASN A 93 9.96 -18.15 11.53
CA ASN A 93 11.14 -18.95 11.85
C ASN A 93 12.24 -18.14 12.54
N LYS A 94 12.41 -16.86 12.19
CA LYS A 94 13.47 -16.02 12.74
C LYS A 94 13.05 -15.25 13.99
N TYR A 95 11.84 -14.73 14.02
CA TYR A 95 11.39 -13.77 15.04
C TYR A 95 10.14 -14.21 15.80
N GLY A 96 9.41 -15.23 15.32
CA GLY A 96 8.06 -15.57 15.78
C GLY A 96 7.03 -14.57 15.27
N LYS A 97 6.86 -13.47 15.99
CA LYS A 97 5.98 -12.35 15.62
C LYS A 97 6.76 -11.03 15.76
N VAL A 98 6.51 -10.08 14.86
CA VAL A 98 7.10 -8.73 14.93
C VAL A 98 5.99 -7.69 14.76
N ASP A 99 5.49 -7.16 15.86
CA ASP A 99 4.37 -6.21 15.91
C ASP A 99 4.78 -4.75 16.17
N ASN A 100 6.08 -4.49 16.16
CA ASN A 100 6.69 -3.19 16.43
C ASN A 100 7.67 -2.75 15.35
N MET A 101 7.44 -3.11 14.10
CA MET A 101 8.23 -2.58 12.99
C MET A 101 8.07 -1.08 12.89
N LYS A 102 9.16 -0.35 12.61
CA LYS A 102 9.13 1.10 12.39
C LYS A 102 8.30 1.41 11.14
N ALA A 103 8.46 0.62 10.09
CA ALA A 103 7.73 0.78 8.84
C ALA A 103 7.61 -0.56 8.09
N ILE A 104 6.58 -0.67 7.27
CA ILE A 104 6.39 -1.78 6.33
C ILE A 104 6.15 -1.24 4.93
N LYS A 105 7.05 -1.52 4.00
CA LYS A 105 6.80 -1.29 2.57
C LYS A 105 5.97 -2.44 2.02
N VAL A 106 4.74 -2.13 1.64
CA VAL A 106 3.76 -3.11 1.16
C VAL A 106 4.18 -3.69 -0.19
N SER A 107 3.95 -4.99 -0.36
CA SER A 107 4.29 -5.72 -1.58
C SER A 107 3.51 -5.25 -2.80
N HIS A 108 4.13 -5.33 -3.97
CA HIS A 108 3.53 -5.25 -5.29
C HIS A 108 2.50 -4.11 -5.43
N HIS A 109 2.85 -2.90 -4.96
CA HIS A 109 2.00 -1.70 -5.00
C HIS A 109 0.63 -1.85 -4.30
N GLY A 110 0.53 -2.73 -3.30
CA GLY A 110 -0.72 -3.03 -2.63
C GLY A 110 -1.64 -3.99 -3.40
N SER A 111 -1.07 -4.95 -4.14
CA SER A 111 -1.85 -6.00 -4.80
C SER A 111 -2.51 -6.93 -3.79
N LYS A 112 -3.79 -7.25 -3.99
CA LYS A 112 -4.53 -8.20 -3.17
C LYS A 112 -3.92 -9.60 -3.11
N HIS A 113 -3.19 -9.98 -4.15
CA HIS A 113 -2.54 -11.29 -4.25
C HIS A 113 -1.25 -11.41 -3.43
N SER A 114 -0.70 -10.30 -2.95
CA SER A 114 0.59 -10.26 -2.26
C SER A 114 0.49 -9.89 -0.77
N THR A 115 -0.73 -9.91 -0.22
CA THR A 115 -0.97 -9.59 1.20
C THR A 115 -2.01 -10.56 1.75
N SER A 116 -1.56 -11.55 2.55
CA SER A 116 -2.44 -12.50 3.23
C SER A 116 -2.80 -12.03 4.63
N LYS A 117 -3.89 -12.55 5.17
CA LYS A 117 -4.31 -12.33 6.55
C LYS A 117 -3.28 -12.90 7.52
N GLU A 118 -2.80 -14.10 7.25
CA GLU A 118 -1.83 -14.83 8.08
C GLU A 118 -0.50 -14.10 8.15
N LEU A 119 -0.05 -13.45 7.05
CA LEU A 119 1.13 -12.60 7.10
C LEU A 119 0.89 -11.39 8.00
N MET A 120 -0.28 -10.74 7.88
CA MET A 120 -0.61 -9.60 8.71
C MET A 120 -0.77 -9.94 10.20
N GLU A 121 -1.04 -11.19 10.57
CA GLU A 121 -1.10 -11.65 11.97
C GLU A 121 0.27 -11.74 12.65
N VAL A 122 1.34 -11.89 11.86
CA VAL A 122 2.71 -12.03 12.39
C VAL A 122 3.57 -10.77 12.25
N ILE A 123 3.10 -9.77 11.50
CA ILE A 123 3.77 -8.47 11.35
C ILE A 123 2.84 -7.32 11.67
N ASP A 124 3.37 -6.22 12.22
CA ASP A 124 2.63 -4.97 12.35
C ASP A 124 3.55 -3.74 12.42
N SER A 125 2.98 -2.58 12.08
CA SER A 125 3.58 -1.26 12.17
C SER A 125 2.50 -0.20 12.38
N PHE A 126 2.90 1.01 12.72
CA PHE A 126 2.06 2.20 12.60
C PHE A 126 2.06 2.73 11.17
N ASP A 127 3.14 2.50 10.41
CA ASP A 127 3.41 3.11 9.11
C ASP A 127 3.53 2.07 8.00
N TYR A 128 2.63 2.15 7.03
CA TYR A 128 2.60 1.28 5.86
C TYR A 128 2.80 2.09 4.59
N PHE A 129 3.80 1.74 3.79
CA PHE A 129 4.17 2.44 2.56
C PHE A 129 3.70 1.68 1.34
N ILE A 130 2.85 2.31 0.53
CA ILE A 130 2.42 1.81 -0.76
C ILE A 130 3.05 2.68 -1.84
N THR A 131 4.06 2.16 -2.52
CA THR A 131 4.84 2.86 -3.54
C THR A 131 4.34 2.54 -4.94
N GLY A 132 4.60 3.44 -5.89
CA GLY A 132 4.24 3.28 -7.29
C GLY A 132 3.00 4.08 -7.67
N GLY A 133 2.78 4.23 -8.96
CA GLY A 133 1.57 4.84 -9.48
C GLY A 133 0.41 3.86 -9.54
N SER A 134 -0.81 4.37 -9.73
CA SER A 134 -1.98 3.53 -9.91
C SER A 134 -1.93 2.79 -11.25
N VAL A 135 -1.34 1.62 -11.23
CA VAL A 135 -1.39 0.71 -12.36
C VAL A 135 -2.44 -0.36 -12.08
N GLY A 136 -3.43 -0.48 -12.95
CA GLY A 136 -4.51 -1.46 -12.76
C GLY A 136 -5.37 -1.17 -11.52
N ASP A 137 -5.60 -2.14 -10.62
CA ASP A 137 -6.46 -2.05 -9.44
C ASP A 137 -5.69 -1.83 -8.13
N LYS A 138 -4.46 -1.32 -8.22
CA LYS A 138 -3.58 -1.15 -7.06
C LYS A 138 -3.59 0.28 -6.54
N PRO A 139 -3.51 0.46 -5.23
CA PRO A 139 -3.68 -0.57 -4.22
C PRO A 139 -5.11 -1.11 -4.21
N SER A 140 -5.26 -2.37 -3.86
CA SER A 140 -6.57 -3.01 -3.77
C SER A 140 -7.22 -2.78 -2.41
N MET A 141 -8.54 -2.81 -2.38
CA MET A 141 -9.31 -2.74 -1.15
C MET A 141 -8.95 -3.88 -0.19
N GLU A 142 -8.74 -5.08 -0.72
CA GLU A 142 -8.41 -6.28 0.06
C GLU A 142 -7.10 -6.13 0.83
N THR A 143 -6.11 -5.48 0.24
CA THR A 143 -4.85 -5.17 0.92
C THR A 143 -5.05 -4.15 2.02
N LEU A 144 -5.74 -3.04 1.72
CA LEU A 144 -5.99 -1.99 2.71
C LEU A 144 -6.73 -2.53 3.93
N VAL A 145 -7.82 -3.28 3.69
CA VAL A 145 -8.65 -3.85 4.78
C VAL A 145 -7.82 -4.75 5.69
N LYS A 146 -6.97 -5.61 5.14
CA LYS A 146 -6.10 -6.49 5.94
C LYS A 146 -5.08 -5.73 6.79
N ILE A 147 -4.63 -4.57 6.32
CA ILE A 147 -3.73 -3.71 7.08
C ILE A 147 -4.47 -3.03 8.23
N VAL A 148 -5.64 -2.44 7.98
CA VAL A 148 -6.27 -1.52 8.94
C VAL A 148 -7.32 -2.18 9.85
N ASP A 149 -8.05 -3.19 9.37
CA ASP A 149 -9.12 -3.85 10.14
C ASP A 149 -8.60 -5.10 10.86
N ARG A 150 -7.91 -4.88 11.97
CA ARG A 150 -7.31 -5.94 12.77
C ARG A 150 -8.02 -6.23 14.09
N GLY A 151 -9.12 -5.54 14.36
CA GLY A 151 -9.88 -5.70 15.60
C GLY A 151 -9.17 -5.11 16.82
N ASP A 152 -8.20 -4.24 16.63
CA ASP A 152 -7.51 -3.47 17.66
C ASP A 152 -7.79 -1.95 17.51
N ASN A 153 -7.31 -1.16 18.46
CA ASN A 153 -7.47 0.30 18.45
C ASN A 153 -6.23 1.03 17.90
N LYS A 154 -5.30 0.31 17.29
CA LYS A 154 -4.08 0.91 16.74
C LYS A 154 -4.40 1.76 15.52
N VAL A 155 -3.98 3.02 15.54
CA VAL A 155 -4.07 3.89 14.37
C VAL A 155 -2.95 3.53 13.42
N ARG A 156 -3.28 3.16 12.18
CA ARG A 156 -2.30 2.88 11.14
C ARG A 156 -2.36 3.95 10.08
N THR A 157 -1.19 4.40 9.63
CA THR A 157 -1.05 5.38 8.55
C THR A 157 -0.63 4.68 7.27
N ILE A 158 -1.37 4.94 6.20
CA ILE A 158 -1.04 4.47 4.87
C ILE A 158 -0.38 5.63 4.11
N HIS A 159 0.90 5.47 3.81
CA HIS A 159 1.69 6.46 3.08
C HIS A 159 1.74 6.11 1.60
N TYR A 160 1.39 7.08 0.75
CA TYR A 160 1.53 6.96 -0.70
C TYR A 160 2.61 7.93 -1.19
N ASN A 161 3.53 7.44 -2.02
CA ASN A 161 4.55 8.27 -2.65
C ASN A 161 4.04 8.97 -3.93
N TYR A 162 2.73 9.18 -4.03
CA TYR A 162 2.07 9.82 -5.15
C TYR A 162 0.77 10.47 -4.70
N ASP A 163 0.36 11.52 -5.40
CA ASP A 163 -0.91 12.18 -5.11
C ASP A 163 -2.09 11.28 -5.53
N ARG A 164 -2.79 10.77 -4.55
CA ARG A 164 -3.97 9.91 -4.72
C ARG A 164 -5.10 10.63 -5.45
N ASN A 165 -5.21 11.94 -5.29
CA ASN A 165 -6.23 12.74 -5.98
C ASN A 165 -5.95 12.82 -7.48
N ILE A 166 -4.69 12.78 -7.88
CA ILE A 166 -4.28 12.74 -9.29
C ILE A 166 -4.55 11.35 -9.88
N LEU A 167 -4.34 10.31 -9.12
CA LEU A 167 -4.46 8.92 -9.57
C LEU A 167 -5.89 8.39 -9.60
N MET A 168 -6.82 9.13 -9.04
CA MET A 168 -8.29 8.96 -9.06
C MET A 168 -8.77 7.57 -9.49
N LYS A 169 -8.35 6.58 -8.77
CA LYS A 169 -9.18 5.42 -8.63
C LYS A 169 -10.23 5.76 -7.61
N ASP A 170 -11.39 5.24 -7.89
CA ASP A 170 -12.49 5.27 -6.99
C ASP A 170 -12.09 4.63 -5.64
N MET A 171 -11.74 5.50 -4.72
CA MET A 171 -11.23 5.16 -3.39
C MET A 171 -12.32 5.35 -2.34
N ALA A 172 -13.57 5.04 -2.69
CA ALA A 172 -14.68 5.09 -1.74
C ALA A 172 -14.38 4.28 -0.47
N TYR A 173 -13.56 3.24 -0.56
CA TYR A 173 -13.08 2.49 0.60
C TYR A 173 -12.03 3.22 1.46
N GLU A 174 -11.57 4.38 1.04
CA GLU A 174 -10.73 5.30 1.82
C GLU A 174 -11.53 6.51 2.33
N SER A 175 -12.86 6.45 2.27
CA SER A 175 -13.73 7.54 2.70
C SER A 175 -13.50 7.94 4.16
N VAL A 176 -13.89 9.15 4.51
CA VAL A 176 -13.76 9.68 5.89
C VAL A 176 -14.46 8.76 6.88
N GLU A 177 -15.64 8.25 6.53
CA GLU A 177 -16.43 7.36 7.36
C GLU A 177 -15.71 6.05 7.66
N LEU A 178 -15.09 5.43 6.64
CA LEU A 178 -14.34 4.19 6.81
C LEU A 178 -13.04 4.43 7.57
N ARG A 179 -12.35 5.56 7.33
CA ARG A 179 -11.15 5.93 8.09
C ARG A 179 -11.45 6.12 9.58
N GLN A 180 -12.55 6.76 9.90
CA GLN A 180 -12.99 6.92 11.29
C GLN A 180 -13.41 5.57 11.90
N LYS A 181 -14.18 4.76 11.18
CA LYS A 181 -14.67 3.48 11.67
C LYS A 181 -13.57 2.47 11.95
N TYR A 182 -12.56 2.40 11.09
CA TYR A 182 -11.44 1.44 11.19
C TYR A 182 -10.14 2.08 11.66
N ASN A 183 -10.21 3.32 12.13
CA ASN A 183 -9.14 4.04 12.81
C ASN A 183 -7.81 4.08 12.02
N PHE A 184 -7.87 4.54 10.76
CA PHE A 184 -6.67 4.69 9.95
C PHE A 184 -6.56 6.07 9.30
N GLN A 185 -5.34 6.44 8.95
CA GLN A 185 -5.01 7.70 8.29
C GLN A 185 -4.38 7.44 6.91
N ILE A 186 -4.46 8.44 6.05
CA ILE A 186 -3.81 8.44 4.75
C ILE A 186 -2.90 9.65 4.68
N ASP A 187 -1.66 9.41 4.35
CA ASP A 187 -0.66 10.42 4.06
C ASP A 187 -0.24 10.33 2.58
N THR A 188 -0.30 11.47 1.91
CA THR A 188 0.07 11.60 0.50
C THR A 188 1.25 12.54 0.28
N ASN A 189 1.96 12.88 1.36
CA ASN A 189 3.17 13.66 1.25
C ASN A 189 4.22 12.84 0.49
N ASN A 190 4.76 13.45 -0.57
CA ASN A 190 5.77 12.80 -1.40
C ASN A 190 7.14 12.72 -0.72
N GLU A 191 7.32 13.40 0.38
CA GLU A 191 8.53 13.41 1.20
C GLU A 191 8.42 12.30 2.24
N LEU A 192 9.13 11.20 1.99
CA LEU A 192 9.21 10.07 2.92
C LEU A 192 10.49 10.23 3.75
N GLU A 193 10.54 11.25 4.59
CA GLU A 193 11.60 11.43 5.56
C GLU A 193 11.17 10.82 6.91
N PHE A 194 12.01 9.97 7.45
CA PHE A 194 11.86 9.44 8.79
C PHE A 194 12.97 9.97 9.68
N GLU A 195 12.64 10.58 10.79
CA GLU A 195 13.58 10.80 11.88
C GLU A 195 13.84 9.46 12.59
N TYR A 196 15.13 9.14 12.74
CA TYR A 196 15.63 7.89 13.37
C TYR A 196 15.88 8.11 14.85
#